data_db9e13400c42d1d17dd32aeeff49d559
#
_entry.id   db9e13400c42d1d17dd32aeeff49d559
#
_cell.length_a   1.000
_cell.length_b   1.000
_cell.length_c   1.000
_cell.angle_alpha   90.00
_cell.angle_beta   90.00
_cell.angle_gamma   90.00
#
_symmetry.space_group_name_H-M   'P 1'
#
loop_
_entity.id
_entity.type
_entity.pdbx_description
1 polymer ?
#
loop_
_entity_poly.entity_id
_entity_poly.type
_entity_poly.pdbx_seq_one_letter_code
_entity_poly.pdbx_strand_id
1 'polypeptide(L)'
;MKLLDFVVPEAIIVDLQATGKEEAIREIIQSLHDAGQLQAADMGDIIKAILNREALGSTGIGNRLAVPHSRHTKVGRLIGTIAISRKGVEFDALDKEKVDVLFLLLSPPQPGDHLRALEKISRQLKDSQFVSFLRQAKTQQAVIDLLKETDQKEDESPRPAPRPAGEP
;
A
#
# COMPACT_ATOMS: atom_id res chain seq x y z
N MET A 1 -11.95 -9.68 -1.47
CA MET A 1 -11.40 -8.47 -0.83
C MET A 1 -11.24 -7.39 -1.89
N LYS A 2 -11.82 -6.24 -1.65
CA LYS A 2 -11.70 -5.06 -2.52
C LYS A 2 -10.66 -4.12 -1.95
N LEU A 3 -10.04 -3.31 -2.81
CA LEU A 3 -9.05 -2.32 -2.35
C LEU A 3 -9.64 -1.34 -1.34
N LEU A 4 -10.85 -0.85 -1.58
CA LEU A 4 -11.50 0.10 -0.67
C LEU A 4 -12.00 -0.52 0.64
N ASP A 5 -11.94 -1.84 0.78
CA ASP A 5 -12.18 -2.47 2.08
C ASP A 5 -11.12 -2.09 3.11
N PHE A 6 -9.90 -1.76 2.67
CA PHE A 6 -8.81 -1.41 3.58
C PHE A 6 -8.07 -0.12 3.25
N VAL A 7 -8.15 0.37 2.02
CA VAL A 7 -7.52 1.67 1.69
C VAL A 7 -8.31 2.79 2.33
N VAL A 8 -7.61 3.67 3.04
CA VAL A 8 -8.16 4.87 3.67
C VAL A 8 -8.09 6.02 2.68
N PRO A 9 -9.21 6.43 2.06
CA PRO A 9 -9.17 7.42 0.97
C PRO A 9 -8.60 8.77 1.42
N GLU A 10 -8.92 9.20 2.63
CA GLU A 10 -8.50 10.51 3.16
C GLU A 10 -6.99 10.57 3.43
N ALA A 11 -6.32 9.42 3.48
CA ALA A 11 -4.88 9.34 3.71
C ALA A 11 -4.06 9.24 2.42
N ILE A 12 -4.70 9.19 1.26
CA ILE A 12 -4.02 9.12 -0.04
C ILE A 12 -3.21 10.41 -0.27
N ILE A 13 -1.94 10.25 -0.64
CA ILE A 13 -1.03 11.37 -0.92
C ILE A 13 -0.66 11.33 -2.40
N VAL A 14 -0.97 12.40 -3.15
CA VAL A 14 -0.65 12.48 -4.58
C VAL A 14 0.62 13.26 -4.87
N ASP A 15 1.19 13.90 -3.86
CA ASP A 15 2.44 14.65 -3.99
C ASP A 15 3.28 14.49 -2.72
N LEU A 16 3.80 13.28 -2.52
CA LEU A 16 4.65 12.95 -1.39
C LEU A 16 5.91 13.82 -1.43
N GLN A 17 6.22 14.51 -0.33
CA GLN A 17 7.32 15.47 -0.28
C GLN A 17 8.65 14.85 0.10
N ALA A 18 8.62 13.80 0.90
CA ALA A 18 9.82 13.11 1.36
C ALA A 18 10.59 12.48 0.19
N THR A 19 11.91 12.48 0.27
CA THR A 19 12.80 11.91 -0.74
C THR A 19 13.60 10.71 -0.21
N GLY A 20 13.55 10.45 1.09
CA GLY A 20 14.20 9.29 1.71
C GLY A 20 13.18 8.28 2.25
N LYS A 21 13.62 7.04 2.46
CA LYS A 21 12.75 5.94 2.90
C LYS A 21 12.06 6.24 4.23
N GLU A 22 12.84 6.60 5.26
CA GLU A 22 12.28 6.84 6.59
C GLU A 22 11.31 8.01 6.59
N GLU A 23 11.71 9.13 5.97
CA GLU A 23 10.88 10.32 5.88
C GLU A 23 9.59 10.05 5.11
N ALA A 24 9.65 9.26 4.06
CA ALA A 24 8.46 8.88 3.28
C ALA A 24 7.49 8.04 4.13
N ILE A 25 8.00 7.06 4.86
CA ILE A 25 7.19 6.24 5.76
C ILE A 25 6.55 7.13 6.84
N ARG A 26 7.31 8.05 7.42
CA ARG A 26 6.79 9.00 8.43
C ARG A 26 5.67 9.87 7.85
N GLU A 27 5.83 10.38 6.65
CA GLU A 27 4.82 11.21 6.00
C GLU A 27 3.52 10.43 5.76
N ILE A 28 3.62 9.18 5.32
CA ILE A 28 2.46 8.32 5.08
C ILE A 28 1.76 7.97 6.40
N ILE A 29 2.50 7.63 7.44
CA ILE A 29 1.93 7.34 8.77
C ILE A 29 1.24 8.58 9.34
N GLN A 30 1.83 9.77 9.16
CA GLN A 30 1.20 11.03 9.57
C GLN A 30 -0.15 11.22 8.87
N SER A 31 -0.22 10.91 7.60
CA SER A 31 -1.45 11.02 6.82
C SER A 31 -2.54 10.06 7.33
N LEU A 32 -2.18 8.85 7.74
CA LEU A 32 -3.11 7.90 8.36
C LEU A 32 -3.60 8.40 9.74
N HIS A 33 -2.71 9.01 10.52
CA HIS A 33 -3.08 9.65 11.78
C HIS A 33 -4.05 10.81 11.55
N ASP A 34 -3.75 11.68 10.60
CA ASP A 34 -4.59 12.84 10.26
C ASP A 34 -5.98 12.40 9.79
N ALA A 35 -6.07 11.23 9.16
CA ALA A 35 -7.33 10.62 8.75
C ALA A 35 -8.04 9.87 9.89
N GLY A 36 -7.54 9.98 11.13
CA GLY A 36 -8.17 9.38 12.31
C GLY A 36 -7.95 7.89 12.51
N GLN A 37 -7.01 7.27 11.79
CA GLN A 37 -6.81 5.83 11.81
C GLN A 37 -5.79 5.36 12.86
N LEU A 38 -4.90 6.24 13.30
CA LEU A 38 -3.83 5.93 14.25
C LEU A 38 -3.76 6.99 15.33
N GLN A 39 -3.44 6.57 16.56
CA GLN A 39 -3.22 7.51 17.64
C GLN A 39 -1.77 8.04 17.59
N ALA A 40 -1.59 9.30 17.95
CA ALA A 40 -0.29 9.95 17.94
C ALA A 40 0.76 9.17 18.78
N ALA A 41 0.35 8.65 19.93
CA ALA A 41 1.24 7.90 20.83
C ALA A 41 1.77 6.62 20.20
N ASP A 42 1.09 6.04 19.22
CA ASP A 42 1.45 4.77 18.59
C ASP A 42 2.30 4.93 17.33
N MET A 43 2.37 6.13 16.77
CA MET A 43 3.01 6.38 15.47
C MET A 43 4.49 5.98 15.47
N GLY A 44 5.23 6.35 16.48
CA GLY A 44 6.66 6.04 16.55
C GLY A 44 6.95 4.55 16.53
N ASP A 45 6.20 3.75 17.29
CA ASP A 45 6.35 2.30 17.32
C ASP A 45 5.96 1.65 16.00
N ILE A 46 4.91 2.14 15.37
CA ILE A 46 4.45 1.63 14.07
C ILE A 46 5.48 1.92 12.99
N ILE A 47 6.02 3.14 12.95
CA ILE A 47 7.10 3.52 12.02
C ILE A 47 8.31 2.60 12.21
N LYS A 48 8.70 2.38 13.47
CA LYS A 48 9.82 1.50 13.81
C LYS A 48 9.58 0.07 13.32
N ALA A 49 8.37 -0.45 13.47
CA ALA A 49 8.01 -1.79 13.02
C ALA A 49 8.14 -1.91 11.48
N ILE A 50 7.70 -0.90 10.73
CA ILE A 50 7.84 -0.87 9.28
C ILE A 50 9.32 -0.83 8.88
N LEU A 51 10.12 0.02 9.53
CA LEU A 51 11.54 0.15 9.26
C LEU A 51 12.31 -1.13 9.61
N ASN A 52 11.93 -1.82 10.68
CA ASN A 52 12.51 -3.11 11.03
C ASN A 52 12.22 -4.17 9.96
N ARG A 53 11.02 -4.17 9.40
CA ARG A 53 10.68 -5.06 8.27
C ARG A 53 11.52 -4.72 7.04
N GLU A 54 11.70 -3.46 6.73
CA GLU A 54 12.52 -3.00 5.61
C GLU A 54 13.98 -3.42 5.78
N ALA A 55 14.49 -3.43 7.00
CA ALA A 55 15.86 -3.82 7.31
C ALA A 55 16.12 -5.31 7.00
N LEU A 56 15.10 -6.15 6.98
CA LEU A 56 15.21 -7.57 6.61
C LEU A 56 15.34 -7.75 5.09
N GLY A 57 14.94 -6.76 4.32
CA GLY A 57 14.96 -6.76 2.86
C GLY A 57 13.95 -5.75 2.34
N SER A 58 14.34 -5.00 1.31
CA SER A 58 13.48 -3.96 0.77
C SER A 58 12.13 -4.52 0.30
N THR A 59 11.05 -3.79 0.57
CA THR A 59 9.72 -4.06 0.01
C THR A 59 9.51 -3.40 -1.34
N GLY A 60 10.57 -2.83 -1.94
CA GLY A 60 10.57 -2.43 -3.34
C GLY A 60 10.40 -3.66 -4.22
N ILE A 61 9.41 -3.64 -5.11
CA ILE A 61 9.07 -4.78 -5.97
C ILE A 61 9.50 -4.58 -7.42
N GLY A 62 10.32 -3.58 -7.69
CA GLY A 62 10.73 -3.20 -9.03
C GLY A 62 9.74 -2.22 -9.66
N ASN A 63 10.05 -1.77 -10.86
CA ASN A 63 9.22 -0.81 -11.61
C ASN A 63 8.88 0.44 -10.81
N ARG A 64 9.76 0.87 -9.89
CA ARG A 64 9.61 2.07 -9.06
C ARG A 64 8.43 1.99 -8.09
N LEU A 65 8.09 0.77 -7.67
CA LEU A 65 6.98 0.47 -6.75
C LEU A 65 7.51 -0.11 -5.45
N ALA A 66 6.85 0.19 -4.34
CA ALA A 66 7.16 -0.41 -3.05
C ALA A 66 5.89 -0.67 -2.24
N VAL A 67 5.94 -1.68 -1.37
CA VAL A 67 4.82 -2.07 -0.51
C VAL A 67 5.31 -2.15 0.94
N PRO A 68 5.65 -1.01 1.57
CA PRO A 68 6.02 -1.03 2.99
C PRO A 68 4.84 -1.53 3.82
N HIS A 69 5.12 -2.46 4.74
CA HIS A 69 4.05 -3.09 5.52
C HIS A 69 4.56 -3.59 6.85
N SER A 70 3.64 -3.75 7.80
CA SER A 70 3.93 -4.36 9.09
C SER A 70 2.63 -4.81 9.77
N ARG A 71 2.76 -5.78 10.67
CA ARG A 71 1.75 -6.08 11.68
C ARG A 71 2.11 -5.34 12.96
N HIS A 72 1.09 -4.89 13.69
CA HIS A 72 1.34 -4.17 14.95
C HIS A 72 0.14 -4.32 15.89
N THR A 73 0.43 -4.49 17.19
CA THR A 73 -0.59 -4.69 18.23
C THR A 73 -1.54 -3.50 18.39
N LYS A 74 -1.09 -2.29 18.00
CA LYS A 74 -1.90 -1.08 18.09
C LYS A 74 -2.73 -0.80 16.85
N VAL A 75 -2.66 -1.70 15.87
CA VAL A 75 -3.50 -1.63 14.67
C VAL A 75 -4.70 -2.54 14.88
N GLY A 76 -5.90 -1.94 14.93
CA GLY A 76 -7.13 -2.67 15.26
C GLY A 76 -7.80 -3.35 14.08
N ARG A 77 -7.48 -2.94 12.85
CA ARG A 77 -8.03 -3.50 11.62
C ARG A 77 -7.03 -3.32 10.49
N LEU A 78 -7.26 -4.03 9.40
CA LEU A 78 -6.45 -3.87 8.18
C LEU A 78 -6.67 -2.47 7.62
N ILE A 79 -5.59 -1.70 7.47
CA ILE A 79 -5.61 -0.36 6.89
C ILE A 79 -4.42 -0.19 5.94
N GLY A 80 -4.65 0.57 4.88
CA GLY A 80 -3.60 0.91 3.94
C GLY A 80 -3.85 2.24 3.29
N THR A 81 -2.85 2.76 2.59
CA THR A 81 -2.99 3.94 1.77
C THR A 81 -1.93 3.97 0.68
N ILE A 82 -2.13 4.86 -0.29
CA ILE A 82 -1.25 5.01 -1.44
C ILE A 82 -0.60 6.38 -1.40
N ALA A 83 0.70 6.42 -1.68
CA ALA A 83 1.44 7.66 -1.81
C ALA A 83 2.16 7.70 -3.15
N ILE A 84 2.07 8.82 -3.83
CA ILE A 84 2.69 9.05 -5.14
C ILE A 84 3.72 10.16 -4.98
N SER A 85 4.96 9.89 -5.40
CA SER A 85 6.06 10.83 -5.32
C SER A 85 6.42 11.33 -6.72
N ARG A 86 6.37 12.64 -6.93
CA ARG A 86 6.80 13.25 -8.19
C ARG A 86 8.33 13.30 -8.30
N LYS A 87 9.00 13.45 -7.15
CA LYS A 87 10.46 13.55 -7.07
C LYS A 87 11.15 12.21 -7.06
N GLY A 88 10.44 11.14 -6.68
CA GLY A 88 11.01 9.83 -6.39
C GLY A 88 11.59 9.77 -4.98
N VAL A 89 11.56 8.57 -4.41
CA VAL A 89 12.05 8.28 -3.05
C VAL A 89 13.24 7.35 -3.16
N GLU A 90 14.35 7.71 -2.52
CA GLU A 90 15.49 6.82 -2.33
C GLU A 90 15.08 5.74 -1.32
N PHE A 91 14.60 4.63 -1.83
CA PHE A 91 14.00 3.57 -1.03
C PHE A 91 14.97 2.44 -0.73
N ASP A 92 16.19 2.51 -1.25
CA ASP A 92 17.21 1.46 -1.14
C ASP A 92 16.68 0.12 -1.68
N ALA A 93 15.95 0.20 -2.80
CA ALA A 93 15.42 -0.98 -3.49
C ALA A 93 16.54 -1.79 -4.12
N LEU A 94 16.29 -3.10 -4.33
CA LEU A 94 17.30 -4.02 -4.88
C LEU A 94 17.80 -3.60 -6.26
N ASP A 95 16.94 -3.02 -7.09
CA ASP A 95 17.30 -2.52 -8.44
C ASP A 95 17.93 -1.12 -8.40
N LYS A 96 18.06 -0.52 -7.22
CA LYS A 96 18.63 0.82 -6.98
C LYS A 96 17.86 1.96 -7.64
N GLU A 97 16.69 1.67 -8.20
CA GLU A 97 15.83 2.72 -8.76
C GLU A 97 15.07 3.44 -7.64
N LYS A 98 14.77 4.72 -7.87
CA LYS A 98 13.88 5.48 -6.98
C LYS A 98 12.47 4.92 -7.06
N VAL A 99 11.76 5.00 -5.95
CA VAL A 99 10.35 4.58 -5.87
C VAL A 99 9.45 5.79 -6.02
N ASP A 100 8.44 5.71 -6.86
CA ASP A 100 7.48 6.80 -7.06
C ASP A 100 6.04 6.44 -6.66
N VAL A 101 5.74 5.17 -6.43
CA VAL A 101 4.45 4.74 -5.89
C VAL A 101 4.69 3.81 -4.71
N LEU A 102 4.13 4.19 -3.56
CA LEU A 102 4.20 3.39 -2.34
C LEU A 102 2.79 3.00 -1.92
N PHE A 103 2.57 1.71 -1.71
CA PHE A 103 1.32 1.19 -1.16
C PHE A 103 1.63 0.65 0.23
N LEU A 104 1.30 1.41 1.27
CA LEU A 104 1.60 1.05 2.66
C LEU A 104 0.44 0.25 3.26
N LEU A 105 0.75 -0.82 3.98
CA LEU A 105 -0.23 -1.72 4.61
C LEU A 105 0.12 -1.97 6.06
N LEU A 106 -0.88 -1.81 6.93
CA LEU A 106 -0.79 -2.15 8.35
C LEU A 106 -1.91 -3.13 8.71
N SER A 107 -1.60 -4.10 9.54
CA SER A 107 -2.59 -5.08 9.98
C SER A 107 -2.40 -5.47 11.44
N PRO A 108 -3.49 -5.96 12.09
CA PRO A 108 -3.38 -6.56 13.42
C PRO A 108 -2.44 -7.77 13.40
N PRO A 109 -1.88 -8.16 14.56
CA PRO A 109 -0.93 -9.28 14.63
C PRO A 109 -1.57 -10.66 14.43
N GLN A 110 -2.90 -10.77 14.57
CA GLN A 110 -3.58 -12.05 14.40
C GLN A 110 -3.50 -12.54 12.95
N PRO A 111 -3.44 -13.88 12.72
CA PRO A 111 -3.57 -14.42 11.38
C PRO A 111 -4.91 -14.02 10.78
N GLY A 112 -4.92 -13.64 9.52
CA GLY A 112 -6.12 -13.17 8.86
C GLY A 112 -5.82 -12.61 7.48
N ASP A 113 -6.27 -11.39 7.23
CA ASP A 113 -6.31 -10.81 5.90
C ASP A 113 -4.99 -10.19 5.42
N HIS A 114 -3.93 -10.20 6.25
CA HIS A 114 -2.65 -9.57 5.90
C HIS A 114 -2.07 -10.10 4.57
N LEU A 115 -1.92 -11.42 4.47
CA LEU A 115 -1.38 -12.04 3.25
C LEU A 115 -2.31 -11.85 2.05
N ARG A 116 -3.61 -11.93 2.26
CA ARG A 116 -4.61 -11.71 1.20
C ARG A 116 -4.52 -10.28 0.67
N ALA A 117 -4.37 -9.31 1.56
CA ALA A 117 -4.20 -7.90 1.17
C ALA A 117 -2.90 -7.69 0.41
N LEU A 118 -1.79 -8.27 0.88
CA LEU A 118 -0.50 -8.19 0.17
C LEU A 118 -0.58 -8.80 -1.22
N GLU A 119 -1.24 -9.95 -1.37
CA GLU A 119 -1.46 -10.58 -2.68
C GLU A 119 -2.29 -9.69 -3.59
N LYS A 120 -3.35 -9.10 -3.07
CA LYS A 120 -4.22 -8.18 -3.81
C LYS A 120 -3.42 -6.98 -4.30
N ILE A 121 -2.66 -6.36 -3.41
CA ILE A 121 -1.82 -5.20 -3.74
C ILE A 121 -0.78 -5.58 -4.81
N SER A 122 -0.06 -6.68 -4.60
CA SER A 122 0.99 -7.12 -5.53
C SER A 122 0.41 -7.43 -6.92
N ARG A 123 -0.74 -8.08 -6.97
CA ARG A 123 -1.43 -8.37 -8.24
C ARG A 123 -1.82 -7.09 -8.96
N GLN A 124 -2.38 -6.15 -8.22
CA GLN A 124 -2.84 -4.88 -8.80
C GLN A 124 -1.67 -4.04 -9.32
N LEU A 125 -0.55 -4.05 -8.60
CA LEU A 125 0.65 -3.30 -9.02
C LEU A 125 1.39 -3.94 -10.19
N LYS A 126 1.05 -5.17 -10.58
CA LYS A 126 1.53 -5.79 -11.83
C LYS A 126 0.74 -5.35 -13.05
N ASP A 127 -0.42 -4.76 -12.87
CA ASP A 127 -1.22 -4.20 -13.95
C ASP A 127 -0.64 -2.85 -14.35
N SER A 128 0.02 -2.80 -15.51
CA SER A 128 0.71 -1.60 -15.98
C SER A 128 -0.23 -0.43 -16.23
N GLN A 129 -1.47 -0.71 -16.62
CA GLN A 129 -2.48 0.33 -16.86
C GLN A 129 -2.91 0.97 -15.52
N PHE A 130 -3.15 0.16 -14.50
CA PHE A 130 -3.47 0.65 -13.16
C PHE A 130 -2.34 1.55 -12.61
N VAL A 131 -1.11 1.09 -12.72
CA VAL A 131 0.07 1.85 -12.25
C VAL A 131 0.22 3.15 -13.03
N SER A 132 0.01 3.11 -14.35
CA SER A 132 0.06 4.31 -15.18
C SER A 132 -0.97 5.36 -14.75
N PHE A 133 -2.20 4.94 -14.47
CA PHE A 133 -3.24 5.84 -13.97
C PHE A 133 -2.90 6.41 -12.59
N LEU A 134 -2.31 5.60 -11.70
CA LEU A 134 -1.83 6.11 -10.41
C LEU A 134 -0.79 7.22 -10.61
N ARG A 135 0.18 6.98 -11.46
CA ARG A 135 1.26 7.94 -11.72
C ARG A 135 0.75 9.25 -12.33
N GLN A 136 -0.35 9.20 -13.08
CA GLN A 136 -0.96 10.37 -13.71
C GLN A 136 -1.91 11.13 -12.79
N ALA A 137 -2.35 10.53 -11.69
CA ALA A 137 -3.33 11.13 -10.80
C ALA A 137 -2.76 12.39 -10.13
N LYS A 138 -3.49 13.49 -10.25
CA LYS A 138 -3.09 14.79 -9.67
C LYS A 138 -3.91 15.17 -8.45
N THR A 139 -4.98 14.43 -8.15
CA THR A 139 -5.84 14.68 -7.02
C THR A 139 -6.13 13.39 -6.28
N GLN A 140 -6.43 13.52 -5.00
CA GLN A 140 -6.86 12.40 -4.18
C GLN A 140 -8.09 11.72 -4.78
N GLN A 141 -9.05 12.52 -5.28
CA GLN A 141 -10.28 12.00 -5.88
C GLN A 141 -10.00 11.15 -7.12
N ALA A 142 -9.01 11.51 -7.94
CA ALA A 142 -8.64 10.72 -9.11
C ALA A 142 -8.16 9.31 -8.70
N VAL A 143 -7.40 9.20 -7.61
CA VAL A 143 -6.99 7.90 -7.08
C VAL A 143 -8.19 7.13 -6.55
N ILE A 144 -9.07 7.78 -5.79
CA ILE A 144 -10.29 7.15 -5.25
C ILE A 144 -11.14 6.58 -6.39
N ASP A 145 -11.35 7.37 -7.46
CA ASP A 145 -12.13 6.94 -8.61
C ASP A 145 -11.51 5.71 -9.29
N LEU A 146 -10.20 5.69 -9.43
CA LEU A 146 -9.47 4.54 -9.97
C LEU A 146 -9.69 3.29 -9.11
N LEU A 147 -9.63 3.42 -7.79
CA LEU A 147 -9.86 2.30 -6.87
C LEU A 147 -11.29 1.78 -6.97
N LYS A 148 -12.27 2.68 -7.04
CA LYS A 148 -13.67 2.31 -7.22
C LYS A 148 -13.89 1.54 -8.52
N GLU A 149 -13.35 2.04 -9.61
CA GLU A 149 -13.45 1.41 -10.92
C GLU A 149 -12.79 0.04 -10.93
N THR A 150 -11.61 -0.09 -10.32
CA THR A 150 -10.90 -1.35 -10.19
C THR A 150 -11.71 -2.38 -9.39
N ASP A 151 -12.29 -1.96 -8.26
CA ASP A 151 -13.11 -2.82 -7.42
C ASP A 151 -14.39 -3.26 -8.14
N GLN A 152 -15.00 -2.39 -8.95
CA GLN A 152 -16.18 -2.73 -9.76
C GLN A 152 -15.84 -3.76 -10.82
N LYS A 153 -14.73 -3.62 -11.51
CA LYS A 153 -14.31 -4.59 -12.54
C LYS A 153 -14.09 -5.98 -11.94
N GLU A 154 -13.59 -6.06 -10.73
CA GLU A 154 -13.42 -7.33 -10.03
C GLU A 154 -14.75 -8.01 -9.74
N ASP A 155 -15.78 -7.24 -9.34
CA ASP A 155 -17.13 -7.76 -9.11
C ASP A 155 -17.79 -8.26 -10.41
N GLU A 156 -17.51 -7.62 -11.54
CA GLU A 156 -18.06 -7.97 -12.84
C GLU A 156 -17.35 -9.15 -13.51
N SER A 157 -16.12 -9.44 -13.11
CA SER A 157 -15.35 -10.54 -13.67
C SER A 157 -15.80 -11.86 -13.06
N PRO A 158 -16.10 -12.89 -13.89
CA PRO A 158 -16.44 -14.19 -13.35
C PRO A 158 -15.25 -14.74 -12.55
N ARG A 159 -15.53 -15.20 -11.33
CA ARG A 159 -14.50 -15.87 -10.53
C ARG A 159 -14.06 -17.13 -11.28
N PRO A 160 -12.74 -17.41 -11.36
CA PRO A 160 -12.30 -18.68 -11.91
C PRO A 160 -12.93 -19.81 -11.10
N ALA A 161 -13.44 -20.83 -11.81
CA ALA A 161 -14.01 -21.98 -11.16
C ALA A 161 -12.98 -22.60 -10.20
N PRO A 162 -13.42 -23.06 -9.00
CA PRO A 162 -12.50 -23.75 -8.11
C PRO A 162 -11.95 -24.99 -8.82
N ARG A 163 -10.65 -25.27 -8.63
CA ARG A 163 -10.07 -26.49 -9.20
C ARG A 163 -10.79 -27.70 -8.64
N PRO A 164 -11.12 -28.71 -9.48
CA PRO A 164 -11.71 -29.94 -8.98
C PRO A 164 -10.81 -30.56 -7.91
N ALA A 165 -11.41 -31.11 -6.87
CA ALA A 165 -10.69 -31.83 -5.84
C ALA A 165 -9.93 -33.02 -6.45
N GLY A 166 -8.61 -33.08 -6.23
CA GLY A 166 -7.76 -34.16 -6.71
C GLY A 166 -6.90 -33.86 -7.94
N GLU A 167 -6.97 -32.66 -8.52
CA GLU A 167 -6.01 -32.24 -9.53
C GLU A 167 -4.71 -31.73 -8.89
N PRO A 168 -3.52 -32.19 -9.38
CA PRO A 168 -2.24 -31.74 -8.87
C PRO A 168 -1.95 -30.24 -9.17
#